data_f97c1387ca85d97fc2efe78941a28831
#
_entry.id   f97c1387ca85d97fc2efe78941a28831
#
_cell.length_a   1.000
_cell.length_b   1.000
_cell.length_c   1.000
_cell.angle_alpha   90.00
_cell.angle_beta   90.00
_cell.angle_gamma   90.00
#
_symmetry.space_group_name_H-M   'P 1'
#
loop_
_entity.id
_entity.type
_entity.pdbx_description
1 polymer ?
#
loop_
_entity_poly.entity_id
_entity_poly.type
_entity_poly.pdbx_seq_one_letter_code
_entity_poly.pdbx_strand_id
1 'polypeptide(L)'
;MAIKLITEAVNLGVRQRLACEVIGINSRTLQYWHSIGLEDRRQIVQKTPANKLSEQERKHILDVCNSKEFCSQTPKQIVPALADKAIYLASESSFYRILRDAGQLHHRSRSAYPAATKKPTAYIADRPNQVWSWDITYLASTLKGVFFYLYLFMDIYSRKIVGWEVYENESSEQAADVLRKTRLTEVLPVHQEVVLHSDNGSPMKGATMLATMQKLGVVPSFSRPSVSNDNPYSEALFKTLKYTPAYPSKPFESLDEARQWVLHFVDWYNNCHRHSSIKYVTPAQRHHGDDVTILEQRKRLYENAKKKHPKRWSGETRNWSHESTVRLNPGNAQPETTMKKVA
;
A
#
# COMPACT_ATOMS: atom_id res chain seq x y z
N MET A 1 -45.19 -2.20 -11.74
CA MET A 1 -45.62 -3.50 -11.20
C MET A 1 -46.63 -3.31 -10.06
N ALA A 2 -46.29 -2.64 -8.94
CA ALA A 2 -47.19 -2.46 -7.80
C ALA A 2 -48.57 -1.89 -8.11
N ILE A 3 -48.68 -0.85 -8.93
CA ILE A 3 -49.97 -0.25 -9.34
C ILE A 3 -50.85 -1.24 -10.10
N LYS A 4 -50.29 -2.03 -11.02
CA LYS A 4 -51.07 -3.05 -11.76
C LYS A 4 -51.67 -4.08 -10.82
N LEU A 5 -50.88 -4.60 -9.88
CA LEU A 5 -51.33 -5.58 -8.87
C LEU A 5 -52.42 -5.03 -7.95
N ILE A 6 -52.30 -3.76 -7.54
CA ILE A 6 -53.35 -3.11 -6.73
C ILE A 6 -54.62 -2.92 -7.55
N THR A 7 -54.51 -2.50 -8.81
CA THR A 7 -55.65 -2.31 -9.69
C THR A 7 -56.38 -3.63 -9.98
N GLU A 8 -55.64 -4.72 -10.23
CA GLU A 8 -56.22 -6.07 -10.42
C GLU A 8 -56.96 -6.54 -9.14
N ALA A 9 -56.35 -6.36 -7.96
CA ALA A 9 -56.97 -6.73 -6.70
C ALA A 9 -58.28 -5.92 -6.46
N VAL A 10 -58.29 -4.64 -6.79
CA VAL A 10 -59.49 -3.79 -6.65
C VAL A 10 -60.58 -4.21 -7.64
N ASN A 11 -60.21 -4.58 -8.86
CA ASN A 11 -61.18 -5.08 -9.85
C ASN A 11 -61.77 -6.44 -9.46
N LEU A 12 -61.06 -7.22 -8.62
CA LEU A 12 -61.53 -8.47 -8.03
C LEU A 12 -62.34 -8.24 -6.73
N GLY A 13 -62.67 -6.99 -6.37
CA GLY A 13 -63.50 -6.64 -5.23
C GLY A 13 -62.76 -6.39 -3.91
N VAL A 14 -61.44 -6.38 -3.90
CA VAL A 14 -60.67 -6.06 -2.70
C VAL A 14 -60.67 -4.55 -2.46
N ARG A 15 -60.88 -4.09 -1.22
CA ARG A 15 -60.84 -2.68 -0.89
C ARG A 15 -59.39 -2.13 -1.16
N GLN A 16 -59.29 -1.04 -1.88
CA GLN A 16 -58.03 -0.39 -2.26
C GLN A 16 -57.04 -0.23 -1.09
N ARG A 17 -57.55 0.12 0.10
CA ARG A 17 -56.74 0.27 1.30
C ARG A 17 -56.03 -1.03 1.68
N LEU A 18 -56.73 -2.16 1.65
CA LEU A 18 -56.21 -3.48 1.97
C LEU A 18 -55.18 -3.95 0.94
N ALA A 19 -55.46 -3.71 -0.35
CA ALA A 19 -54.55 -4.04 -1.44
C ALA A 19 -53.24 -3.23 -1.34
N CYS A 20 -53.31 -1.96 -0.93
CA CYS A 20 -52.12 -1.12 -0.68
C CYS A 20 -51.33 -1.62 0.55
N GLU A 21 -52.03 -2.01 1.59
CA GLU A 21 -51.41 -2.49 2.86
C GLU A 21 -50.63 -3.78 2.63
N VAL A 22 -51.15 -4.73 1.84
CA VAL A 22 -50.44 -5.99 1.48
C VAL A 22 -49.15 -5.73 0.69
N ILE A 23 -49.13 -4.69 -0.15
CA ILE A 23 -47.97 -4.33 -0.97
C ILE A 23 -47.02 -3.39 -0.20
N GLY A 24 -47.39 -2.93 1.00
CA GLY A 24 -46.59 -2.02 1.83
C GLY A 24 -46.57 -0.56 1.30
N ILE A 25 -47.61 -0.15 0.56
CA ILE A 25 -47.73 1.22 0.02
C ILE A 25 -48.90 1.94 0.69
N ASN A 26 -48.70 3.21 1.07
CA ASN A 26 -49.79 4.01 1.58
C ASN A 26 -50.81 4.36 0.45
N SER A 27 -52.10 4.27 0.74
CA SER A 27 -53.16 4.58 -0.21
C SER A 27 -53.08 6.02 -0.76
N ARG A 28 -52.59 6.99 0.05
CA ARG A 28 -52.28 8.35 -0.40
C ARG A 28 -51.16 8.39 -1.46
N THR A 29 -50.14 7.54 -1.32
CA THR A 29 -49.08 7.44 -2.33
C THR A 29 -49.60 6.91 -3.63
N LEU A 30 -50.50 5.94 -3.61
CA LEU A 30 -51.15 5.44 -4.82
C LEU A 30 -52.01 6.53 -5.49
N GLN A 31 -52.81 7.27 -4.73
CA GLN A 31 -53.60 8.40 -5.23
C GLN A 31 -52.72 9.48 -5.86
N TYR A 32 -51.62 9.79 -5.23
CA TYR A 32 -50.63 10.75 -5.74
C TYR A 32 -50.03 10.28 -7.07
N TRP A 33 -49.70 8.99 -7.19
CA TRP A 33 -49.19 8.45 -8.45
C TRP A 33 -50.25 8.44 -9.56
N HIS A 34 -51.54 8.24 -9.25
CA HIS A 34 -52.63 8.35 -10.23
C HIS A 34 -52.87 9.79 -10.68
N SER A 35 -52.69 10.77 -9.82
CA SER A 35 -52.95 12.18 -10.14
C SER A 35 -51.84 12.85 -10.93
N ILE A 36 -50.56 12.41 -10.72
CA ILE A 36 -49.38 13.12 -11.25
C ILE A 36 -48.69 12.31 -12.37
N GLY A 37 -49.02 11.01 -12.50
CA GLY A 37 -48.30 10.08 -13.38
C GLY A 37 -47.06 9.45 -12.71
N LEU A 38 -46.54 8.38 -13.33
CA LEU A 38 -45.41 7.59 -12.84
C LEU A 38 -44.02 8.11 -13.25
N GLU A 39 -43.99 9.26 -13.92
CA GLU A 39 -42.75 9.81 -14.41
C GLU A 39 -41.96 10.43 -13.25
N ASP A 40 -40.69 10.06 -13.11
CA ASP A 40 -39.77 10.66 -12.10
C ASP A 40 -39.41 12.10 -12.51
N ARG A 41 -40.23 13.05 -12.06
CA ARG A 41 -40.04 14.47 -12.35
C ARG A 41 -38.79 15.08 -11.73
N ARG A 42 -38.09 14.36 -10.86
CA ARG A 42 -36.80 14.82 -10.28
C ARG A 42 -35.73 14.97 -11.35
N GLN A 43 -35.84 14.25 -12.45
CA GLN A 43 -34.91 14.35 -13.60
C GLN A 43 -35.29 15.47 -14.58
N ILE A 44 -36.55 15.94 -14.57
CA ILE A 44 -37.07 16.86 -15.60
C ILE A 44 -36.80 18.35 -15.23
N VAL A 45 -36.64 18.66 -13.96
CA VAL A 45 -36.39 20.04 -13.53
C VAL A 45 -34.92 20.22 -13.20
N GLN A 46 -34.08 20.37 -14.20
CA GLN A 46 -32.74 20.99 -14.00
C GLN A 46 -32.95 22.48 -13.66
N LYS A 47 -33.20 22.78 -12.39
CA LYS A 47 -33.18 24.18 -11.93
C LYS A 47 -31.75 24.71 -12.10
N THR A 48 -31.56 25.51 -13.14
CA THR A 48 -30.30 26.25 -13.29
C THR A 48 -30.16 27.20 -12.09
N PRO A 49 -29.14 27.06 -11.24
CA PRO A 49 -28.96 27.93 -10.12
C PRO A 49 -28.83 29.40 -10.59
N ALA A 50 -29.41 30.33 -9.83
CA ALA A 50 -29.39 31.76 -10.18
C ALA A 50 -27.97 32.35 -10.28
N ASN A 51 -26.99 31.70 -9.61
CA ASN A 51 -25.59 32.08 -9.59
C ASN A 51 -24.72 31.28 -10.58
N LYS A 52 -25.30 30.55 -11.53
CA LYS A 52 -24.54 29.84 -12.57
C LYS A 52 -23.94 30.86 -13.54
N LEU A 53 -22.63 30.76 -13.73
CA LEU A 53 -21.94 31.57 -14.74
C LEU A 53 -22.47 31.27 -16.16
N SER A 54 -22.67 32.32 -16.92
CA SER A 54 -23.05 32.24 -18.36
C SER A 54 -21.94 31.58 -19.17
N GLU A 55 -22.28 31.10 -20.35
CA GLU A 55 -21.30 30.51 -21.27
C GLU A 55 -20.24 31.54 -21.72
N GLN A 56 -20.62 32.81 -21.82
CA GLN A 56 -19.67 33.87 -22.13
C GLN A 56 -18.65 34.12 -21.01
N GLU A 57 -19.10 34.13 -19.75
CA GLU A 57 -18.22 34.23 -18.60
C GLU A 57 -17.30 33.03 -18.46
N ARG A 58 -17.82 31.83 -18.70
CA ARG A 58 -17.02 30.59 -18.70
C ARG A 58 -15.93 30.62 -19.77
N LYS A 59 -16.28 31.06 -20.99
CA LYS A 59 -15.30 31.22 -22.10
C LYS A 59 -14.25 32.25 -21.75
N HIS A 60 -14.65 33.40 -21.21
CA HIS A 60 -13.72 34.44 -20.80
C HIS A 60 -12.72 33.94 -19.73
N ILE A 61 -13.19 33.15 -18.76
CA ILE A 61 -12.29 32.53 -17.77
C ILE A 61 -11.28 31.58 -18.45
N LEU A 62 -11.70 30.78 -19.44
CA LEU A 62 -10.80 29.91 -20.19
C LEU A 62 -9.77 30.73 -20.99
N ASP A 63 -10.19 31.80 -21.65
CA ASP A 63 -9.31 32.67 -22.41
C ASP A 63 -8.26 33.33 -21.50
N VAL A 64 -8.65 33.81 -20.35
CA VAL A 64 -7.73 34.34 -19.33
C VAL A 64 -6.76 33.28 -18.86
N CYS A 65 -7.23 32.08 -18.52
CA CYS A 65 -6.38 31.00 -18.08
C CYS A 65 -5.36 30.56 -19.15
N ASN A 66 -5.67 30.68 -20.42
CA ASN A 66 -4.84 30.27 -21.54
C ASN A 66 -4.02 31.43 -22.12
N SER A 67 -4.13 32.64 -21.57
CA SER A 67 -3.33 33.77 -21.98
C SER A 67 -1.83 33.53 -21.74
N LYS A 68 -0.96 34.24 -22.46
CA LYS A 68 0.50 34.16 -22.29
C LYS A 68 0.94 34.44 -20.83
N GLU A 69 0.23 35.31 -20.13
CA GLU A 69 0.52 35.68 -18.76
C GLU A 69 0.19 34.55 -17.76
N PHE A 70 -0.92 33.83 -17.96
CA PHE A 70 -1.46 32.91 -16.97
C PHE A 70 -1.40 31.43 -17.36
N CYS A 71 -0.95 31.09 -18.56
CA CYS A 71 -0.96 29.71 -19.07
C CYS A 71 -0.12 28.72 -18.24
N SER A 72 0.87 29.19 -17.46
CA SER A 72 1.70 28.37 -16.58
C SER A 72 1.28 28.44 -15.10
N GLN A 73 0.27 29.23 -14.76
CA GLN A 73 -0.17 29.48 -13.38
C GLN A 73 -1.40 28.64 -13.02
N THR A 74 -1.50 28.32 -11.75
CA THR A 74 -2.69 27.64 -11.19
C THR A 74 -3.81 28.63 -10.90
N PRO A 75 -5.09 28.22 -10.87
CA PRO A 75 -6.20 29.08 -10.43
C PRO A 75 -5.96 29.82 -9.10
N LYS A 76 -5.25 29.18 -8.15
CA LYS A 76 -4.87 29.80 -6.88
C LYS A 76 -3.93 30.99 -7.03
N GLN A 77 -3.17 31.05 -8.12
CA GLN A 77 -2.28 32.16 -8.45
C GLN A 77 -2.98 33.19 -9.34
N ILE A 78 -3.81 32.71 -10.28
CA ILE A 78 -4.51 33.57 -11.26
C ILE A 78 -5.53 34.47 -10.55
N VAL A 79 -6.36 33.91 -9.68
CA VAL A 79 -7.44 34.70 -9.02
C VAL A 79 -6.88 35.86 -8.18
N PRO A 80 -5.88 35.67 -7.32
CA PRO A 80 -5.26 36.80 -6.62
C PRO A 80 -4.58 37.83 -7.57
N ALA A 81 -3.87 37.35 -8.61
CA ALA A 81 -3.23 38.24 -9.58
C ALA A 81 -4.24 39.07 -10.37
N LEU A 82 -5.43 38.56 -10.65
CA LEU A 82 -6.54 39.32 -11.23
C LEU A 82 -7.10 40.32 -10.21
N ALA A 83 -7.23 39.92 -8.94
CA ALA A 83 -7.70 40.80 -7.89
C ALA A 83 -6.77 41.99 -7.66
N ASP A 84 -5.45 41.81 -7.76
CA ASP A 84 -4.45 42.88 -7.73
C ASP A 84 -4.61 43.89 -8.88
N LYS A 85 -5.20 43.44 -10.00
CA LYS A 85 -5.58 44.28 -11.15
C LYS A 85 -7.01 44.85 -11.03
N ALA A 86 -7.66 44.70 -9.88
CA ALA A 86 -9.05 45.07 -9.63
C ALA A 86 -10.07 44.33 -10.52
N ILE A 87 -9.74 43.12 -10.99
CA ILE A 87 -10.59 42.27 -11.82
C ILE A 87 -11.07 41.09 -10.98
N TYR A 88 -12.40 40.92 -10.87
CA TYR A 88 -13.02 39.74 -10.28
C TYR A 88 -13.89 39.02 -11.30
N LEU A 89 -13.57 37.80 -11.65
CA LEU A 89 -14.34 36.99 -12.60
C LEU A 89 -15.16 35.93 -11.89
N ALA A 90 -14.55 35.15 -11.04
CA ALA A 90 -15.21 34.10 -10.26
C ALA A 90 -14.28 33.60 -9.10
N SER A 91 -14.84 32.75 -8.24
CA SER A 91 -14.03 32.10 -7.20
C SER A 91 -13.05 31.08 -7.78
N GLU A 92 -11.97 30.80 -7.04
CA GLU A 92 -10.98 29.75 -7.39
C GLU A 92 -11.66 28.40 -7.73
N SER A 93 -12.66 28.01 -6.93
CA SER A 93 -13.41 26.76 -7.14
C SER A 93 -14.15 26.74 -8.48
N SER A 94 -14.62 27.90 -8.95
CA SER A 94 -15.27 28.03 -10.27
C SER A 94 -14.25 27.88 -11.41
N PHE A 95 -13.08 28.49 -11.28
CA PHE A 95 -11.96 28.30 -12.22
C PHE A 95 -11.59 26.81 -12.34
N TYR A 96 -11.43 26.12 -11.22
CA TYR A 96 -11.11 24.69 -11.22
C TYR A 96 -12.20 23.83 -11.89
N ARG A 97 -13.47 24.13 -11.66
CA ARG A 97 -14.59 23.44 -12.31
C ARG A 97 -14.60 23.66 -13.83
N ILE A 98 -14.46 24.91 -14.26
CA ILE A 98 -14.45 25.25 -15.68
C ILE A 98 -13.28 24.60 -16.41
N LEU A 99 -12.07 24.65 -15.83
CA LEU A 99 -10.89 23.96 -16.40
C LEU A 99 -11.06 22.45 -16.45
N ARG A 100 -11.74 21.85 -15.45
CA ARG A 100 -12.03 20.42 -15.44
C ARG A 100 -13.02 20.05 -16.55
N ASP A 101 -14.11 20.81 -16.69
CA ASP A 101 -15.12 20.60 -17.72
C ASP A 101 -14.52 20.75 -19.13
N ALA A 102 -13.56 21.67 -19.29
CA ALA A 102 -12.83 21.87 -20.54
C ALA A 102 -11.69 20.86 -20.79
N GLY A 103 -11.47 19.88 -19.88
CA GLY A 103 -10.36 18.94 -19.98
C GLY A 103 -8.97 19.56 -19.80
N GLN A 104 -8.88 20.78 -19.25
CA GLN A 104 -7.64 21.56 -19.10
C GLN A 104 -7.12 21.58 -17.66
N LEU A 105 -7.66 20.76 -16.78
CA LEU A 105 -7.18 20.65 -15.39
C LEU A 105 -5.97 19.72 -15.32
N HIS A 106 -4.94 20.03 -16.08
CA HIS A 106 -3.66 19.34 -16.07
C HIS A 106 -2.58 20.18 -15.42
N HIS A 107 -1.48 19.54 -15.08
CA HIS A 107 -0.33 20.24 -14.53
C HIS A 107 0.18 21.27 -15.56
N ARG A 108 0.08 22.55 -15.24
CA ARG A 108 0.44 23.68 -16.14
C ARG A 108 1.94 24.00 -16.15
N SER A 109 2.75 23.25 -15.39
CA SER A 109 4.21 23.38 -15.39
C SER A 109 4.88 22.35 -16.33
N ARG A 110 6.18 22.54 -16.60
CA ARG A 110 7.00 21.60 -17.39
C ARG A 110 7.19 20.21 -16.79
N SER A 111 6.67 19.92 -15.60
CA SER A 111 6.72 18.58 -15.04
C SER A 111 5.92 17.63 -15.92
N ALA A 112 6.61 16.68 -16.52
CA ALA A 112 5.98 15.59 -17.25
C ALA A 112 5.01 14.83 -16.32
N TYR A 113 3.89 14.37 -16.88
CA TYR A 113 3.06 13.38 -16.19
C TYR A 113 3.97 12.24 -15.72
N PRO A 114 3.81 11.74 -14.48
CA PRO A 114 4.49 10.52 -14.09
C PRO A 114 4.14 9.45 -15.12
N ALA A 115 5.13 8.98 -15.88
CA ALA A 115 4.92 7.88 -16.80
C ALA A 115 4.28 6.74 -16.01
N ALA A 116 3.25 6.12 -16.58
CA ALA A 116 2.61 4.97 -15.97
C ALA A 116 3.65 3.84 -15.89
N THR A 117 4.36 3.77 -14.76
CA THR A 117 5.38 2.76 -14.53
C THR A 117 4.70 1.42 -14.31
N LYS A 118 5.05 0.41 -15.11
CA LYS A 118 4.61 -0.97 -14.89
C LYS A 118 4.92 -1.36 -13.44
N LYS A 119 3.95 -1.97 -12.76
CA LYS A 119 4.20 -2.55 -11.44
C LYS A 119 5.35 -3.57 -11.53
N PRO A 120 6.20 -3.67 -10.49
CA PRO A 120 7.21 -4.72 -10.43
C PRO A 120 6.58 -6.10 -10.56
N THR A 121 7.37 -7.07 -11.03
CA THR A 121 6.94 -8.46 -11.07
C THR A 121 6.53 -8.91 -9.66
N ALA A 122 5.36 -9.53 -9.54
CA ALA A 122 4.90 -10.11 -8.30
C ALA A 122 5.58 -11.48 -8.10
N TYR A 123 6.08 -11.73 -6.89
CA TYR A 123 6.67 -13.01 -6.51
C TYR A 123 5.90 -13.62 -5.35
N ILE A 124 5.89 -14.95 -5.30
CA ILE A 124 5.30 -15.72 -4.20
C ILE A 124 6.41 -16.57 -3.58
N ALA A 125 6.54 -16.46 -2.25
CA ALA A 125 7.38 -17.34 -1.46
C ALA A 125 6.49 -18.30 -0.64
N ASP A 126 6.72 -19.58 -0.74
CA ASP A 126 6.04 -20.64 0.02
C ASP A 126 6.99 -21.41 0.98
N ARG A 127 8.26 -21.04 0.97
CA ARG A 127 9.30 -21.56 1.87
C ARG A 127 10.41 -20.51 2.07
N PRO A 128 11.29 -20.71 3.06
CA PRO A 128 12.46 -19.83 3.27
C PRO A 128 13.39 -19.80 2.05
N ASN A 129 14.11 -18.68 1.94
CA ASN A 129 15.18 -18.51 0.97
C ASN A 129 14.77 -18.56 -0.52
N GLN A 130 13.52 -18.22 -0.83
CA GLN A 130 13.06 -18.00 -2.21
C GLN A 130 13.12 -16.54 -2.61
N VAL A 131 12.68 -15.64 -1.73
CA VAL A 131 12.66 -14.20 -2.01
C VAL A 131 13.22 -13.47 -0.81
N TRP A 132 14.27 -12.71 -1.04
CA TRP A 132 14.85 -11.80 -0.07
C TRP A 132 14.53 -10.35 -0.42
N SER A 133 14.32 -9.54 0.59
CA SER A 133 14.26 -8.08 0.51
C SER A 133 15.48 -7.51 1.17
N TRP A 134 16.10 -6.49 0.57
CA TRP A 134 17.24 -5.82 1.18
C TRP A 134 17.20 -4.32 0.98
N ASP A 135 17.85 -3.63 1.87
CA ASP A 135 17.96 -2.18 1.85
C ASP A 135 19.05 -1.71 2.79
N ILE A 136 19.41 -0.42 2.70
CA ILE A 136 20.43 0.23 3.53
C ILE A 136 19.76 1.27 4.41
N THR A 137 20.09 1.28 5.70
CA THR A 137 19.64 2.34 6.61
C THR A 137 20.80 2.99 7.32
N TYR A 138 20.62 4.25 7.71
CA TYR A 138 21.63 5.07 8.36
C TYR A 138 21.53 4.94 9.88
N LEU A 139 22.69 4.75 10.53
CA LEU A 139 22.87 4.82 11.97
C LEU A 139 23.68 6.08 12.27
N ALA A 140 23.16 6.94 13.15
CA ALA A 140 23.79 8.23 13.44
C ALA A 140 25.13 8.05 14.17
N SER A 141 26.19 8.70 13.68
CA SER A 141 27.47 8.87 14.37
C SER A 141 27.44 10.11 15.27
N THR A 142 28.37 10.22 16.20
CA THR A 142 28.56 11.39 17.06
C THR A 142 28.88 12.67 16.28
N LEU A 143 29.43 12.55 15.08
CA LEU A 143 29.70 13.69 14.20
C LEU A 143 28.44 14.02 13.39
N LYS A 144 27.96 15.24 13.49
CA LYS A 144 26.77 15.70 12.77
C LYS A 144 26.96 15.58 11.23
N GLY A 145 26.05 14.85 10.58
CA GLY A 145 26.10 14.62 9.14
C GLY A 145 26.92 13.40 8.73
N VAL A 146 27.57 12.71 9.68
CA VAL A 146 28.26 11.44 9.43
C VAL A 146 27.39 10.30 9.92
N PHE A 147 27.31 9.23 9.15
CA PHE A 147 26.48 8.06 9.43
C PHE A 147 27.28 6.78 9.20
N PHE A 148 26.93 5.73 9.93
CA PHE A 148 27.25 4.37 9.56
C PHE A 148 26.11 3.78 8.73
N TYR A 149 26.43 2.91 7.80
CA TYR A 149 25.51 2.35 6.82
C TYR A 149 25.25 0.89 7.14
N LEU A 150 24.03 0.60 7.57
CA LEU A 150 23.61 -0.77 7.88
C LEU A 150 22.92 -1.39 6.68
N TYR A 151 23.55 -2.41 6.12
CA TYR A 151 23.01 -3.27 5.07
C TYR A 151 22.24 -4.41 5.72
N LEU A 152 20.97 -4.60 5.35
CA LEU A 152 20.15 -5.68 5.89
C LEU A 152 19.48 -6.47 4.76
N PHE A 153 19.59 -7.79 4.86
CA PHE A 153 18.94 -8.76 3.98
C PHE A 153 17.95 -9.56 4.80
N MET A 154 16.71 -9.62 4.38
CA MET A 154 15.64 -10.32 5.08
C MET A 154 14.92 -11.30 4.15
N ASP A 155 14.70 -12.52 4.62
CA ASP A 155 13.81 -13.48 3.96
C ASP A 155 12.35 -13.07 4.18
N ILE A 156 11.61 -12.82 3.08
CA ILE A 156 10.23 -12.32 3.20
C ILE A 156 9.25 -13.38 3.72
N TYR A 157 9.53 -14.67 3.52
CA TYR A 157 8.67 -15.74 4.00
C TYR A 157 8.71 -15.85 5.51
N SER A 158 9.88 -15.96 6.08
CA SER A 158 10.08 -16.15 7.52
C SER A 158 10.22 -14.85 8.30
N ARG A 159 10.52 -13.73 7.66
CA ARG A 159 10.92 -12.44 8.27
C ARG A 159 12.29 -12.47 8.93
N LYS A 160 13.06 -13.56 8.81
CA LYS A 160 14.40 -13.68 9.37
C LYS A 160 15.37 -12.73 8.68
N ILE A 161 16.14 -12.00 9.45
CA ILE A 161 17.32 -11.29 8.93
C ILE A 161 18.36 -12.38 8.62
N VAL A 162 18.63 -12.58 7.35
CA VAL A 162 19.54 -13.63 6.83
C VAL A 162 20.95 -13.12 6.62
N GLY A 163 21.12 -11.81 6.48
CA GLY A 163 22.43 -11.19 6.34
C GLY A 163 22.43 -9.73 6.74
N TRP A 164 23.54 -9.27 7.27
CA TRP A 164 23.74 -7.89 7.63
C TRP A 164 25.22 -7.53 7.76
N GLU A 165 25.54 -6.26 7.64
CA GLU A 165 26.84 -5.68 7.99
C GLU A 165 26.72 -4.17 8.14
N VAL A 166 27.62 -3.56 8.91
CA VAL A 166 27.71 -2.11 9.07
C VAL A 166 29.03 -1.60 8.51
N TYR A 167 28.95 -0.54 7.70
CA TYR A 167 30.10 0.09 7.06
C TYR A 167 30.12 1.61 7.28
N GLU A 168 31.26 2.25 7.01
CA GLU A 168 31.43 3.70 7.12
C GLU A 168 30.97 4.44 5.86
N ASN A 169 30.77 3.74 4.74
CA ASN A 169 30.35 4.30 3.47
C ASN A 169 29.38 3.37 2.75
N GLU A 170 28.77 3.86 1.71
CA GLU A 170 27.81 3.14 0.88
C GLU A 170 28.44 2.77 -0.45
N SER A 171 28.53 1.45 -0.76
CA SER A 171 29.07 0.98 -2.03
C SER A 171 28.45 -0.33 -2.51
N SER A 172 28.54 -0.57 -3.82
CA SER A 172 28.09 -1.83 -4.46
C SER A 172 28.99 -3.02 -4.13
N GLU A 173 30.27 -2.76 -3.83
CA GLU A 173 31.25 -3.77 -3.41
C GLU A 173 30.89 -4.34 -2.06
N GLN A 174 30.57 -3.47 -1.11
CA GLN A 174 30.14 -3.86 0.24
C GLN A 174 28.80 -4.62 0.19
N ALA A 175 27.84 -4.15 -0.61
CA ALA A 175 26.59 -4.88 -0.83
C ALA A 175 26.84 -6.29 -1.38
N ALA A 176 27.76 -6.43 -2.34
CA ALA A 176 28.14 -7.71 -2.91
C ALA A 176 28.82 -8.63 -1.87
N ASP A 177 29.65 -8.08 -0.98
CA ASP A 177 30.27 -8.86 0.09
C ASP A 177 29.25 -9.36 1.10
N VAL A 178 28.31 -8.52 1.50
CA VAL A 178 27.20 -8.94 2.40
C VAL A 178 26.37 -10.05 1.71
N LEU A 179 26.05 -9.91 0.42
CA LEU A 179 25.32 -10.95 -0.32
C LEU A 179 26.06 -12.27 -0.36
N ARG A 180 27.40 -12.27 -0.60
CA ARG A 180 28.24 -13.49 -0.57
C ARG A 180 28.20 -14.16 0.81
N LYS A 181 28.42 -13.36 1.88
CA LYS A 181 28.36 -13.86 3.27
C LYS A 181 26.98 -14.44 3.58
N THR A 182 25.91 -13.75 3.23
CA THR A 182 24.53 -14.20 3.46
C THR A 182 24.26 -15.54 2.80
N ARG A 183 24.67 -15.70 1.54
CA ARG A 183 24.46 -16.94 0.80
C ARG A 183 25.24 -18.12 1.40
N LEU A 184 26.44 -17.88 1.91
CA LEU A 184 27.25 -18.87 2.61
C LEU A 184 26.64 -19.24 3.96
N THR A 185 26.18 -18.26 4.73
CA THR A 185 25.57 -18.48 6.07
C THR A 185 24.27 -19.28 5.97
N GLU A 186 23.46 -19.03 4.95
CA GLU A 186 22.20 -19.79 4.69
C GLU A 186 22.46 -21.15 4.03
N VAL A 187 23.71 -21.49 3.71
CA VAL A 187 24.15 -22.79 3.13
C VAL A 187 23.32 -23.18 1.90
N LEU A 188 23.06 -22.20 1.03
CA LEU A 188 22.20 -22.43 -0.12
C LEU A 188 22.95 -23.13 -1.26
N PRO A 189 22.36 -24.18 -1.87
CA PRO A 189 22.92 -24.81 -3.06
C PRO A 189 23.11 -23.78 -4.19
N VAL A 190 24.16 -23.95 -4.98
CA VAL A 190 24.48 -23.05 -6.11
C VAL A 190 23.33 -22.95 -7.11
N HIS A 191 22.56 -24.01 -7.27
CA HIS A 191 21.44 -24.10 -8.21
C HIS A 191 20.12 -23.53 -7.66
N GLN A 192 20.04 -23.19 -6.37
CA GLN A 192 18.84 -22.61 -5.82
C GLN A 192 18.75 -21.13 -6.21
N GLU A 193 17.76 -20.79 -7.02
CA GLU A 193 17.45 -19.41 -7.33
C GLU A 193 16.89 -18.69 -6.11
N VAL A 194 17.39 -17.49 -5.88
CA VAL A 194 16.86 -16.55 -4.87
C VAL A 194 16.53 -15.25 -5.58
N VAL A 195 15.32 -14.77 -5.43
CA VAL A 195 14.97 -13.43 -5.90
C VAL A 195 15.40 -12.42 -4.85
N LEU A 196 16.20 -11.43 -5.22
CA LEU A 196 16.62 -10.34 -4.34
C LEU A 196 15.96 -9.05 -4.76
N HIS A 197 15.04 -8.59 -3.92
CA HIS A 197 14.29 -7.35 -4.15
C HIS A 197 14.89 -6.19 -3.39
N SER A 198 14.99 -5.03 -4.06
CA SER A 198 15.53 -3.80 -3.48
C SER A 198 14.91 -2.55 -4.11
N ASP A 199 15.22 -1.43 -3.54
CA ASP A 199 15.00 -0.13 -4.16
C ASP A 199 15.96 0.13 -5.34
N ASN A 200 15.86 1.31 -5.95
CA ASN A 200 16.65 1.70 -7.11
C ASN A 200 17.93 2.48 -6.73
N GLY A 201 18.43 2.33 -5.52
CA GLY A 201 19.64 3.00 -5.06
C GLY A 201 20.88 2.65 -5.89
N SER A 202 21.89 3.51 -5.84
CA SER A 202 23.16 3.32 -6.57
C SER A 202 23.86 1.98 -6.20
N PRO A 203 23.98 1.58 -4.92
CA PRO A 203 24.59 0.30 -4.57
C PRO A 203 23.81 -0.91 -5.08
N MET A 204 22.46 -0.78 -5.22
CA MET A 204 21.59 -1.86 -5.66
C MET A 204 21.81 -2.20 -7.15
N LYS A 205 22.14 -1.19 -7.95
CA LYS A 205 22.33 -1.30 -9.40
C LYS A 205 23.79 -1.24 -9.84
N GLY A 206 24.72 -1.16 -8.89
CA GLY A 206 26.15 -1.14 -9.20
C GLY A 206 26.59 -2.39 -9.94
N ALA A 207 27.50 -2.22 -10.90
CA ALA A 207 27.99 -3.31 -11.76
C ALA A 207 28.54 -4.50 -10.96
N THR A 208 29.28 -4.24 -9.88
CA THR A 208 29.83 -5.25 -8.97
C THR A 208 28.72 -6.07 -8.30
N MET A 209 27.65 -5.40 -7.83
CA MET A 209 26.52 -6.09 -7.20
C MET A 209 25.79 -6.97 -8.23
N LEU A 210 25.47 -6.44 -9.41
CA LEU A 210 24.78 -7.19 -10.46
C LEU A 210 25.59 -8.41 -10.96
N ALA A 211 26.91 -8.22 -11.16
CA ALA A 211 27.80 -9.33 -11.53
C ALA A 211 27.88 -10.40 -10.43
N THR A 212 27.84 -9.99 -9.15
CA THR A 212 27.82 -10.92 -8.02
C THR A 212 26.51 -11.68 -7.94
N MET A 213 25.36 -11.02 -8.12
CA MET A 213 24.05 -11.68 -8.20
C MET A 213 24.06 -12.75 -9.30
N GLN A 214 24.53 -12.41 -10.50
CA GLN A 214 24.61 -13.36 -11.62
C GLN A 214 25.49 -14.57 -11.29
N LYS A 215 26.66 -14.37 -10.70
CA LYS A 215 27.58 -15.45 -10.30
C LYS A 215 26.98 -16.36 -9.23
N LEU A 216 26.15 -15.81 -8.35
CA LEU A 216 25.52 -16.55 -7.25
C LEU A 216 24.15 -17.12 -7.60
N GLY A 217 23.65 -17.00 -8.84
CA GLY A 217 22.31 -17.43 -9.23
C GLY A 217 21.19 -16.65 -8.52
N VAL A 218 21.43 -15.37 -8.22
CA VAL A 218 20.45 -14.48 -7.58
C VAL A 218 19.77 -13.61 -8.64
N VAL A 219 18.45 -13.66 -8.69
CA VAL A 219 17.63 -12.91 -9.64
C VAL A 219 17.33 -11.51 -9.08
N PRO A 220 17.77 -10.42 -9.72
CA PRO A 220 17.47 -9.08 -9.26
C PRO A 220 16.01 -8.71 -9.50
N SER A 221 15.42 -8.03 -8.55
CA SER A 221 14.09 -7.41 -8.63
C SER A 221 14.15 -6.00 -8.04
N PHE A 222 13.56 -5.02 -8.71
CA PHE A 222 13.66 -3.62 -8.30
C PHE A 222 12.29 -2.99 -8.13
N SER A 223 12.18 -2.10 -7.14
CA SER A 223 11.05 -1.19 -6.94
C SER A 223 10.89 -0.24 -8.13
N ARG A 224 9.73 0.34 -8.29
CA ARG A 224 9.54 1.45 -9.23
C ARG A 224 10.28 2.69 -8.72
N PRO A 225 10.85 3.51 -9.61
CA PRO A 225 11.46 4.77 -9.21
C PRO A 225 10.47 5.65 -8.42
N SER A 226 10.91 6.15 -7.26
CA SER A 226 10.13 7.03 -6.38
C SER A 226 8.80 6.44 -5.83
N VAL A 227 8.70 5.11 -5.74
CA VAL A 227 7.56 4.42 -5.13
C VAL A 227 8.03 3.62 -3.93
N SER A 228 7.92 4.19 -2.74
CA SER A 228 8.37 3.57 -1.47
C SER A 228 7.61 2.27 -1.16
N ASN A 229 6.32 2.22 -1.46
CA ASN A 229 5.47 1.06 -1.15
C ASN A 229 5.85 -0.26 -1.87
N ASP A 230 6.85 -0.24 -2.73
CA ASP A 230 7.29 -1.45 -3.45
C ASP A 230 8.29 -2.28 -2.63
N ASN A 231 8.90 -1.74 -1.54
CA ASN A 231 9.77 -2.48 -0.60
C ASN A 231 9.28 -2.46 0.86
N PRO A 232 8.02 -2.86 1.12
CA PRO A 232 7.39 -2.70 2.43
C PRO A 232 8.03 -3.54 3.53
N TYR A 233 8.74 -4.61 3.16
CA TYR A 233 9.38 -5.53 4.10
C TYR A 233 10.59 -4.90 4.78
N SER A 234 11.49 -4.29 4.01
CA SER A 234 12.65 -3.57 4.54
C SER A 234 12.23 -2.34 5.33
N GLU A 235 11.24 -1.57 4.84
CA GLU A 235 10.70 -0.41 5.56
C GLU A 235 10.12 -0.79 6.94
N ALA A 236 9.35 -1.89 7.00
CA ALA A 236 8.78 -2.38 8.26
C ALA A 236 9.88 -2.85 9.24
N LEU A 237 10.93 -3.49 8.72
CA LEU A 237 12.08 -3.92 9.50
C LEU A 237 12.83 -2.72 10.08
N PHE A 238 13.13 -1.71 9.27
CA PHE A 238 13.81 -0.49 9.73
C PHE A 238 12.97 0.30 10.74
N LYS A 239 11.65 0.30 10.58
CA LYS A 239 10.77 0.86 11.59
C LYS A 239 10.89 0.10 12.91
N THR A 240 10.89 -1.23 12.88
CA THR A 240 11.10 -2.04 14.09
C THR A 240 12.46 -1.76 14.72
N LEU A 241 13.53 -1.68 13.92
CA LEU A 241 14.89 -1.38 14.38
C LEU A 241 14.96 -0.02 15.08
N LYS A 242 14.49 1.05 14.43
CA LYS A 242 14.63 2.43 14.93
C LYS A 242 13.70 2.77 16.11
N TYR A 243 12.58 2.05 16.24
CA TYR A 243 11.59 2.32 17.29
C TYR A 243 11.58 1.26 18.40
N THR A 244 12.50 0.29 18.39
CA THR A 244 12.64 -0.59 19.54
C THR A 244 13.12 0.20 20.77
N PRO A 245 12.59 -0.07 21.97
CA PRO A 245 13.05 0.60 23.20
C PRO A 245 14.55 0.46 23.47
N ALA A 246 15.17 -0.59 22.93
CA ALA A 246 16.60 -0.82 23.04
C ALA A 246 17.45 0.01 22.06
N TYR A 247 16.83 0.78 21.15
CA TYR A 247 17.59 1.64 20.24
C TYR A 247 18.30 2.75 21.05
N PRO A 248 19.62 2.98 20.82
CA PRO A 248 20.37 3.95 21.59
C PRO A 248 19.78 5.37 21.47
N SER A 249 19.65 6.04 22.59
CA SER A 249 19.23 7.46 22.63
C SER A 249 20.35 8.41 22.20
N LYS A 250 21.61 7.95 22.25
CA LYS A 250 22.79 8.67 21.79
C LYS A 250 23.30 8.08 20.49
N PRO A 251 23.92 8.90 19.61
CA PRO A 251 24.59 8.40 18.42
C PRO A 251 25.73 7.44 18.77
N PHE A 252 26.06 6.55 17.84
CA PHE A 252 27.14 5.58 18.00
C PHE A 252 28.53 6.26 17.96
N GLU A 253 29.41 5.91 18.89
CA GLU A 253 30.74 6.50 18.99
C GLU A 253 31.74 5.89 17.98
N SER A 254 31.52 4.62 17.62
CA SER A 254 32.36 3.91 16.66
C SER A 254 31.58 2.93 15.80
N LEU A 255 32.21 2.51 14.69
CA LEU A 255 31.69 1.46 13.82
C LEU A 255 31.51 0.13 14.57
N ASP A 256 32.44 -0.20 15.50
CA ASP A 256 32.38 -1.44 16.25
C ASP A 256 31.22 -1.43 17.26
N GLU A 257 30.97 -0.29 17.90
CA GLU A 257 29.78 -0.13 18.75
C GLU A 257 28.48 -0.33 17.96
N ALA A 258 28.38 0.28 16.78
CA ALA A 258 27.24 0.10 15.91
C ALA A 258 27.05 -1.37 15.49
N ARG A 259 28.16 -2.08 15.15
CA ARG A 259 28.14 -3.51 14.83
C ARG A 259 27.68 -4.37 15.99
N GLN A 260 28.20 -4.12 17.19
CA GLN A 260 27.81 -4.86 18.41
C GLN A 260 26.32 -4.67 18.71
N TRP A 261 25.84 -3.46 18.62
CA TRP A 261 24.42 -3.19 18.83
C TRP A 261 23.54 -3.91 17.78
N VAL A 262 23.92 -3.83 16.49
CA VAL A 262 23.19 -4.52 15.41
C VAL A 262 23.24 -6.04 15.61
N LEU A 263 24.36 -6.62 16.04
CA LEU A 263 24.46 -8.04 16.35
C LEU A 263 23.42 -8.46 17.39
N HIS A 264 23.32 -7.72 18.50
CA HIS A 264 22.32 -7.98 19.54
C HIS A 264 20.89 -7.77 19.03
N PHE A 265 20.67 -6.73 18.21
CA PHE A 265 19.35 -6.50 17.61
C PHE A 265 18.93 -7.66 16.69
N VAL A 266 19.83 -8.13 15.82
CA VAL A 266 19.56 -9.24 14.90
C VAL A 266 19.27 -10.53 15.65
N ASP A 267 20.05 -10.84 16.69
CA ASP A 267 19.79 -12.00 17.54
C ASP A 267 18.42 -11.91 18.21
N TRP A 268 18.13 -10.79 18.87
CA TRP A 268 16.82 -10.54 19.47
C TRP A 268 15.69 -10.61 18.46
N TYR A 269 15.85 -9.98 17.28
CA TYR A 269 14.81 -9.95 16.24
C TYR A 269 14.52 -11.36 15.70
N ASN A 270 15.56 -12.13 15.42
CA ASN A 270 15.39 -13.47 14.86
C ASN A 270 14.85 -14.48 15.87
N ASN A 271 15.33 -14.42 17.13
CA ASN A 271 15.11 -15.48 18.10
C ASN A 271 14.08 -15.13 19.19
N CYS A 272 13.84 -13.85 19.47
CA CYS A 272 12.96 -13.42 20.58
C CYS A 272 11.74 -12.64 20.10
N HIS A 273 11.89 -11.80 19.07
CA HIS A 273 10.78 -10.95 18.58
C HIS A 273 9.65 -11.78 18.00
N ARG A 274 8.43 -11.59 18.55
CA ARG A 274 7.21 -12.26 18.09
C ARG A 274 6.53 -11.42 17.03
N HIS A 275 6.74 -11.76 15.76
CA HIS A 275 6.29 -10.97 14.62
C HIS A 275 4.80 -11.19 14.29
N SER A 276 4.02 -10.11 14.27
CA SER A 276 2.55 -10.18 14.10
C SER A 276 2.11 -10.81 12.78
N SER A 277 2.77 -10.49 11.65
CA SER A 277 2.40 -11.00 10.33
C SER A 277 2.65 -12.50 10.14
N ILE A 278 3.40 -13.13 11.05
CA ILE A 278 3.64 -14.58 11.07
C ILE A 278 3.02 -15.23 12.31
N LYS A 279 1.88 -14.71 12.77
CA LYS A 279 1.10 -15.26 13.91
C LYS A 279 1.89 -15.30 15.22
N TYR A 280 2.78 -14.35 15.45
CA TYR A 280 3.56 -14.23 16.69
C TYR A 280 4.46 -15.43 17.01
N VAL A 281 4.95 -16.13 16.02
CA VAL A 281 6.17 -16.94 16.14
C VAL A 281 7.38 -16.06 15.92
N THR A 282 8.58 -16.53 16.26
CA THR A 282 9.81 -15.80 15.94
C THR A 282 10.21 -16.06 14.47
N PRO A 283 10.94 -15.12 13.84
CA PRO A 283 11.47 -15.33 12.50
C PRO A 283 12.29 -16.63 12.35
N ALA A 284 13.11 -16.96 13.33
CA ALA A 284 13.90 -18.20 13.32
C ALA A 284 13.00 -19.44 13.37
N GLN A 285 11.98 -19.46 14.24
CA GLN A 285 11.02 -20.58 14.31
C GLN A 285 10.34 -20.84 12.98
N ARG A 286 9.90 -19.76 12.30
CA ARG A 286 9.29 -19.91 10.98
C ARG A 286 10.29 -20.31 9.89
N HIS A 287 11.52 -19.82 9.98
CA HIS A 287 12.57 -20.16 9.02
C HIS A 287 12.95 -21.65 9.09
N HIS A 288 12.91 -22.24 10.29
CA HIS A 288 13.20 -23.67 10.50
C HIS A 288 11.96 -24.57 10.28
N GLY A 289 10.76 -23.98 10.13
CA GLY A 289 9.51 -24.74 9.96
C GLY A 289 8.83 -25.16 11.25
N ASP A 290 9.33 -24.72 12.42
CA ASP A 290 8.77 -25.04 13.74
C ASP A 290 7.39 -24.37 13.95
N ASP A 291 7.09 -23.33 13.22
CA ASP A 291 5.88 -22.52 13.33
C ASP A 291 4.61 -23.35 13.13
N VAL A 292 4.60 -24.35 12.26
CA VAL A 292 3.44 -25.21 12.02
C VAL A 292 3.04 -25.92 13.32
N THR A 293 4.00 -26.57 13.97
CA THR A 293 3.78 -27.28 15.24
C THR A 293 3.36 -26.33 16.37
N ILE A 294 4.03 -25.17 16.47
CA ILE A 294 3.71 -24.16 17.49
C ILE A 294 2.29 -23.63 17.31
N LEU A 295 1.87 -23.32 16.08
CA LEU A 295 0.55 -22.79 15.80
C LEU A 295 -0.55 -23.83 16.06
N GLU A 296 -0.33 -25.09 15.71
CA GLU A 296 -1.24 -26.18 16.05
C GLU A 296 -1.41 -26.35 17.57
N GLN A 297 -0.31 -26.32 18.32
CA GLN A 297 -0.36 -26.39 19.80
C GLN A 297 -1.17 -25.23 20.38
N ARG A 298 -0.95 -24.00 19.88
CA ARG A 298 -1.73 -22.82 20.30
C ARG A 298 -3.21 -22.98 19.96
N LYS A 299 -3.55 -23.46 18.77
CA LYS A 299 -4.93 -23.72 18.36
C LYS A 299 -5.60 -24.69 19.31
N ARG A 300 -4.99 -25.85 19.57
CA ARG A 300 -5.52 -26.87 20.52
C ARG A 300 -5.69 -26.31 21.94
N LEU A 301 -4.73 -25.50 22.41
CA LEU A 301 -4.82 -24.86 23.73
C LEU A 301 -6.04 -23.93 23.84
N TYR A 302 -6.25 -23.08 22.84
CA TYR A 302 -7.37 -22.15 22.80
C TYR A 302 -8.73 -22.88 22.69
N GLU A 303 -8.82 -23.89 21.84
CA GLU A 303 -10.02 -24.73 21.71
C GLU A 303 -10.38 -25.47 23.04
N ASN A 304 -9.38 -26.02 23.73
CA ASN A 304 -9.56 -26.65 25.02
C ASN A 304 -9.98 -25.63 26.09
N ALA A 305 -9.42 -24.41 26.08
CA ALA A 305 -9.84 -23.37 27.00
C ALA A 305 -11.29 -22.93 26.75
N LYS A 306 -11.70 -22.82 25.48
CA LYS A 306 -13.10 -22.54 25.10
C LYS A 306 -14.05 -23.64 25.57
N LYS A 307 -13.67 -24.92 25.41
CA LYS A 307 -14.46 -26.06 25.89
C LYS A 307 -14.62 -26.06 27.41
N LYS A 308 -13.56 -25.70 28.15
CA LYS A 308 -13.61 -25.62 29.63
C LYS A 308 -14.48 -24.47 30.14
N HIS A 309 -14.48 -23.34 29.43
CA HIS A 309 -15.16 -22.11 29.87
C HIS A 309 -15.93 -21.46 28.73
N PRO A 310 -16.97 -22.10 28.15
CA PRO A 310 -17.61 -21.58 26.92
C PRO A 310 -18.25 -20.20 27.11
N LYS A 311 -18.72 -19.87 28.30
CA LYS A 311 -19.32 -18.56 28.62
C LYS A 311 -18.36 -17.39 28.57
N ARG A 312 -17.04 -17.64 28.52
CA ARG A 312 -16.00 -16.58 28.40
C ARG A 312 -15.73 -16.19 26.94
N TRP A 313 -16.35 -16.85 25.98
CA TRP A 313 -16.12 -16.68 24.56
C TRP A 313 -17.39 -16.21 23.86
N SER A 314 -17.35 -15.05 23.26
CA SER A 314 -18.47 -14.50 22.48
C SER A 314 -18.46 -14.92 21.00
N GLY A 315 -17.41 -15.60 20.55
CA GLY A 315 -17.23 -16.01 19.15
C GLY A 315 -16.18 -17.10 19.01
N GLU A 316 -15.60 -17.23 17.84
CA GLU A 316 -14.55 -18.21 17.57
C GLU A 316 -13.23 -17.87 18.29
N THR A 317 -12.36 -18.87 18.45
CA THR A 317 -11.02 -18.66 18.99
C THR A 317 -10.16 -17.88 18.00
N ARG A 318 -9.03 -17.33 18.47
CA ARG A 318 -8.08 -16.64 17.61
C ARG A 318 -7.61 -17.54 16.47
N ASN A 319 -7.56 -16.99 15.25
CA ASN A 319 -7.06 -17.71 14.08
C ASN A 319 -5.55 -17.96 14.18
N TRP A 320 -5.16 -19.19 14.42
CA TRP A 320 -3.79 -19.69 14.46
C TRP A 320 -3.40 -20.47 13.20
N SER A 321 -4.19 -20.38 12.11
CA SER A 321 -3.87 -21.07 10.87
C SER A 321 -2.55 -20.58 10.29
N HIS A 322 -1.72 -21.53 9.82
CA HIS A 322 -0.45 -21.22 9.17
C HIS A 322 -0.67 -20.49 7.85
N GLU A 323 0.08 -19.43 7.61
CA GLU A 323 0.09 -18.70 6.33
C GLU A 323 1.14 -19.34 5.41
N SER A 324 0.70 -20.19 4.51
CA SER A 324 1.60 -20.99 3.65
C SER A 324 2.34 -20.17 2.59
N THR A 325 1.84 -18.99 2.24
CA THR A 325 2.44 -18.18 1.18
C THR A 325 2.58 -16.71 1.58
N VAL A 326 3.66 -16.10 1.14
CA VAL A 326 3.91 -14.66 1.27
C VAL A 326 4.10 -14.07 -0.11
N ARG A 327 3.53 -12.89 -0.34
CA ARG A 327 3.54 -12.24 -1.65
C ARG A 327 4.33 -10.93 -1.60
N LEU A 328 5.21 -10.75 -2.57
CA LEU A 328 5.86 -9.47 -2.85
C LEU A 328 5.10 -8.79 -4.00
N ASN A 329 4.74 -7.52 -3.83
CA ASN A 329 4.07 -6.68 -4.82
C ASN A 329 2.81 -7.33 -5.46
N PRO A 330 1.83 -7.80 -4.66
CA PRO A 330 0.63 -8.42 -5.22
C PRO A 330 -0.08 -7.43 -6.15
N GLY A 331 -0.41 -7.88 -7.38
CA GLY A 331 -1.26 -7.14 -8.31
C GLY A 331 -2.65 -6.92 -7.70
N ASN A 332 -3.35 -5.85 -8.10
CA ASN A 332 -4.79 -5.75 -7.85
C ASN A 332 -5.45 -6.99 -8.47
N ALA A 333 -6.28 -7.67 -7.69
CA ALA A 333 -6.88 -8.96 -8.01
C ALA A 333 -7.36 -9.05 -9.48
N GLN A 334 -6.54 -9.63 -10.33
CA GLN A 334 -6.92 -10.29 -11.57
C GLN A 334 -6.24 -11.66 -11.59
N PRO A 335 -6.83 -12.68 -12.26
CA PRO A 335 -6.50 -14.08 -12.03
C PRO A 335 -5.05 -14.41 -12.40
N GLU A 336 -4.48 -15.24 -11.63
CA GLU A 336 -3.28 -16.14 -11.64
C GLU A 336 -2.23 -16.08 -12.78
N THR A 337 -2.36 -15.28 -13.82
CA THR A 337 -1.57 -15.43 -15.06
C THR A 337 -0.21 -14.74 -15.05
N THR A 338 0.16 -14.00 -14.00
CA THR A 338 1.42 -13.18 -14.01
C THR A 338 2.29 -13.32 -12.77
N MET A 339 2.03 -14.28 -11.88
CA MET A 339 2.87 -14.49 -10.70
C MET A 339 3.90 -15.57 -10.98
N LYS A 340 5.19 -15.22 -10.92
CA LYS A 340 6.28 -16.20 -10.97
C LYS A 340 6.45 -16.85 -9.60
N LYS A 341 6.30 -18.16 -9.54
CA LYS A 341 6.70 -18.96 -8.39
C LYS A 341 8.18 -19.22 -8.50
N VAL A 342 8.95 -18.92 -7.47
CA VAL A 342 10.38 -19.21 -7.43
C VAL A 342 10.52 -20.70 -7.13
N ALA A 343 11.29 -21.39 -7.96
CA ALA A 343 11.46 -22.84 -7.88
C ALA A 343 12.20 -23.30 -6.61
#